data_6de8d56d1f98503676797fec1e1de9a4
#
_entry.id   6de8d56d1f98503676797fec1e1de9a4
#
_cell.length_a   1.000
_cell.length_b   1.000
_cell.length_c   1.000
_cell.angle_alpha   90.00
_cell.angle_beta   90.00
_cell.angle_gamma   90.00
#
_symmetry.space_group_name_H-M   'P 1'
#
loop_
_entity.id
_entity.type
_entity.pdbx_description
1 polymer ?
#
loop_
_entity_poly.entity_id
_entity_poly.type
_entity_poly.pdbx_seq_one_letter_code
_entity_poly.pdbx_strand_id
1 'polypeptide(L)'
;MTASLREIKVYTTFPHRCSYLEGEEATTLFVDPRQKLSPELYTQLSLLGFRRSGDHVYRPHCARCSACIASRVRVNDFKPSRTQKRVQRRNAGLRLERPASILDDEAYNLYRYYIESRHADGDMYPPEREQYEAFLNDGLGCANYYRLYLGDRLVAVTVADKMLDGLAAIYTFFDPDQSHRSLGTEAILL
;
A
#
# COMPACT_ATOMS: atom_id res chain seq x y z
N MET A 1 -22.08 18.65 0.38
CA MET A 1 -21.42 19.29 -0.80
C MET A 1 -20.09 18.56 -0.97
N THR A 2 -19.89 17.90 -2.10
CA THR A 2 -18.64 17.18 -2.42
C THR A 2 -17.62 18.20 -2.88
N ALA A 3 -16.48 18.29 -2.20
CA ALA A 3 -15.40 19.20 -2.60
C ALA A 3 -14.92 18.85 -4.02
N SER A 4 -14.62 19.86 -4.81
CA SER A 4 -13.99 19.68 -6.12
C SER A 4 -12.46 19.73 -5.98
N LEU A 5 -11.71 19.18 -6.97
CA LEU A 5 -10.24 19.27 -6.98
C LEU A 5 -9.71 20.70 -6.82
N ARG A 6 -10.47 21.71 -7.23
CA ARG A 6 -10.09 23.14 -7.14
C ARG A 6 -10.18 23.71 -5.72
N GLU A 7 -10.87 23.01 -4.82
CA GLU A 7 -11.13 23.44 -3.44
C GLU A 7 -10.36 22.64 -2.40
N ILE A 8 -9.52 21.69 -2.85
CA ILE A 8 -8.72 20.87 -1.94
C ILE A 8 -7.62 21.72 -1.30
N LYS A 9 -7.67 21.79 0.03
CA LYS A 9 -6.58 22.37 0.82
C LYS A 9 -5.46 21.34 0.96
N VAL A 10 -4.25 21.81 0.74
CA VAL A 10 -3.04 20.98 0.84
C VAL A 10 -1.99 21.70 1.69
N TYR A 11 -1.14 20.90 2.34
CA TYR A 11 -0.01 21.37 3.13
C TYR A 11 1.25 20.66 2.67
N THR A 12 2.38 21.34 2.71
CA THR A 12 3.70 20.74 2.48
C THR A 12 4.43 20.55 3.79
N THR A 13 5.20 19.46 3.87
CA THR A 13 6.18 19.30 4.95
C THR A 13 7.34 20.28 4.78
N PHE A 14 8.07 20.54 5.86
CA PHE A 14 9.42 21.08 5.74
C PHE A 14 10.32 20.08 5.00
N PRO A 15 11.39 20.55 4.33
CA PRO A 15 12.39 19.67 3.74
C PRO A 15 12.95 18.72 4.79
N HIS A 16 13.08 17.44 4.42
CA HIS A 16 13.62 16.38 5.26
C HIS A 16 14.44 15.40 4.39
N ARG A 17 15.21 14.53 5.02
CA ARG A 17 15.99 13.52 4.30
C ARG A 17 15.07 12.60 3.49
N CYS A 18 15.43 12.32 2.23
CA CYS A 18 14.70 11.37 1.41
C CYS A 18 14.92 9.93 1.91
N SER A 19 13.82 9.17 2.10
CA SER A 19 13.90 7.75 2.53
C SER A 19 14.28 6.81 1.37
N TYR A 20 14.39 7.31 0.12
CA TYR A 20 14.66 6.47 -1.06
C TYR A 20 16.02 6.76 -1.70
N LEU A 21 16.47 8.01 -1.67
CA LEU A 21 17.70 8.44 -2.32
C LEU A 21 18.61 9.09 -1.29
N GLU A 22 19.80 8.55 -1.16
CA GLU A 22 20.83 9.09 -0.24
C GLU A 22 21.27 10.48 -0.72
N GLY A 23 21.46 11.41 0.25
CA GLY A 23 21.90 12.78 -0.03
C GLY A 23 20.84 13.70 -0.61
N GLU A 24 19.62 13.22 -0.89
CA GLU A 24 18.53 14.02 -1.42
C GLU A 24 17.58 14.53 -0.33
N GLU A 25 17.00 15.72 -0.56
CA GLU A 25 15.93 16.28 0.25
C GLU A 25 14.57 15.94 -0.35
N ALA A 26 13.63 15.61 0.52
CA ALA A 26 12.23 15.35 0.18
C ALA A 26 11.31 16.38 0.81
N THR A 27 10.22 16.69 0.09
CA THR A 27 9.04 17.36 0.61
C THR A 27 7.81 16.55 0.21
N THR A 28 6.80 16.55 1.07
CA THR A 28 5.57 15.80 0.86
C THR A 28 4.39 16.75 0.90
N LEU A 29 3.50 16.64 -0.07
CA LEU A 29 2.24 17.37 -0.14
C LEU A 29 1.15 16.50 0.46
N PHE A 30 0.50 16.98 1.51
CA PHE A 30 -0.64 16.32 2.18
C PHE A 30 -1.94 17.04 1.87
N VAL A 31 -3.00 16.28 1.66
CA VAL A 31 -4.37 16.81 1.70
C VAL A 31 -4.73 17.11 3.15
N ASP A 32 -5.45 18.20 3.40
CA ASP A 32 -5.95 18.54 4.75
C ASP A 32 -6.76 17.36 5.32
N PRO A 33 -6.35 16.74 6.43
CA PRO A 33 -7.02 15.57 6.99
C PRO A 33 -8.45 15.84 7.46
N ARG A 34 -8.80 17.12 7.66
CA ARG A 34 -10.18 17.54 7.98
C ARG A 34 -11.11 17.51 6.77
N GLN A 35 -10.55 17.35 5.57
CA GLN A 35 -11.33 17.33 4.34
C GLN A 35 -11.85 15.93 4.07
N LYS A 36 -13.17 15.78 4.03
CA LYS A 36 -13.81 14.52 3.64
C LYS A 36 -13.61 14.29 2.15
N LEU A 37 -12.97 13.19 1.80
CA LEU A 37 -12.75 12.78 0.42
C LEU A 37 -13.86 11.83 -0.01
N SER A 38 -14.55 12.14 -1.11
CA SER A 38 -15.42 11.16 -1.75
C SER A 38 -14.60 10.14 -2.55
N PRO A 39 -15.16 8.96 -2.88
CA PRO A 39 -14.48 7.98 -3.74
C PRO A 39 -14.02 8.56 -5.08
N GLU A 40 -14.83 9.45 -5.68
CA GLU A 40 -14.51 10.13 -6.94
C GLU A 40 -13.28 11.03 -6.77
N LEU A 41 -13.27 11.83 -5.71
CA LEU A 41 -12.20 12.76 -5.43
C LEU A 41 -10.90 12.02 -5.09
N TYR A 42 -10.98 10.95 -4.30
CA TYR A 42 -9.82 10.12 -4.00
C TYR A 42 -9.27 9.42 -5.26
N THR A 43 -10.16 8.92 -6.14
CA THR A 43 -9.74 8.38 -7.45
C THR A 43 -9.01 9.44 -8.29
N GLN A 44 -9.53 10.67 -8.36
CA GLN A 44 -8.88 11.76 -9.09
C GLN A 44 -7.52 12.14 -8.49
N LEU A 45 -7.40 12.18 -7.17
CA LEU A 45 -6.13 12.39 -6.48
C LEU A 45 -5.12 11.28 -6.78
N SER A 46 -5.57 10.03 -6.78
CA SER A 46 -4.73 8.88 -7.15
C SER A 46 -4.20 9.00 -8.59
N LEU A 47 -5.02 9.52 -9.53
CA LEU A 47 -4.58 9.84 -10.90
C LEU A 47 -3.45 10.89 -10.95
N LEU A 48 -3.42 11.78 -9.96
CA LEU A 48 -2.40 12.82 -9.81
C LEU A 48 -1.18 12.34 -8.99
N GLY A 49 -1.09 11.03 -8.69
CA GLY A 49 0.02 10.42 -7.97
C GLY A 49 -0.08 10.50 -6.45
N PHE A 50 -1.24 10.88 -5.91
CA PHE A 50 -1.48 10.77 -4.47
C PHE A 50 -1.67 9.31 -4.07
N ARG A 51 -1.27 8.99 -2.85
CA ARG A 51 -1.40 7.69 -2.19
C ARG A 51 -1.83 7.89 -0.75
N ARG A 52 -2.26 6.81 -0.10
CA ARG A 52 -2.77 6.83 1.27
C ARG A 52 -1.79 6.19 2.25
N SER A 53 -1.81 6.70 3.47
CA SER A 53 -1.23 6.07 4.65
C SER A 53 -2.19 6.33 5.81
N GLY A 54 -2.93 5.31 6.25
CA GLY A 54 -4.03 5.49 7.19
C GLY A 54 -5.06 6.51 6.69
N ASP A 55 -5.30 7.55 7.46
CA ASP A 55 -6.22 8.65 7.13
C ASP A 55 -5.60 9.74 6.24
N HIS A 56 -4.31 9.63 5.96
CA HIS A 56 -3.57 10.69 5.27
C HIS A 56 -3.44 10.38 3.79
N VAL A 57 -3.82 11.34 2.95
CA VAL A 57 -3.63 11.30 1.50
C VAL A 57 -2.52 12.26 1.12
N TYR A 58 -1.49 11.77 0.45
CA TYR A 58 -0.26 12.51 0.20
C TYR A 58 0.41 12.11 -1.09
N ARG A 59 1.32 12.96 -1.56
CA ARG A 59 2.30 12.62 -2.61
C ARG A 59 3.64 13.30 -2.37
N PRO A 60 4.75 12.72 -2.85
CA PRO A 60 6.02 13.44 -2.94
C PRO A 60 5.89 14.71 -3.79
N HIS A 61 6.53 15.79 -3.33
CA HIS A 61 6.52 17.09 -4.01
C HIS A 61 7.88 17.78 -3.83
N CYS A 62 8.94 17.10 -4.24
CA CYS A 62 10.31 17.56 -4.07
C CYS A 62 10.67 18.65 -5.08
N ALA A 63 11.38 19.69 -4.64
CA ALA A 63 11.71 20.84 -5.49
C ALA A 63 12.66 20.49 -6.66
N ARG A 64 13.54 19.51 -6.47
CA ARG A 64 14.61 19.14 -7.44
C ARG A 64 14.58 17.69 -7.89
N CYS A 65 13.58 16.91 -7.47
CA CYS A 65 13.51 15.48 -7.77
C CYS A 65 12.09 15.06 -8.20
N SER A 66 11.99 14.25 -9.24
CA SER A 66 10.74 13.66 -9.74
C SER A 66 10.81 12.13 -9.88
N ALA A 67 11.71 11.47 -9.13
CA ALA A 67 11.94 10.03 -9.24
C ALA A 67 10.77 9.17 -8.72
N CYS A 68 9.89 9.70 -7.85
CA CYS A 68 8.72 8.98 -7.33
C CYS A 68 7.59 9.00 -8.36
N ILE A 69 7.62 8.05 -9.30
CA ILE A 69 6.63 7.95 -10.38
C ILE A 69 5.55 6.95 -9.98
N ALA A 70 4.28 7.42 -9.93
CA ALA A 70 3.14 6.53 -9.78
C ALA A 70 2.90 5.76 -11.09
N SER A 71 2.77 4.43 -11.00
CA SER A 71 2.59 3.56 -12.15
C SER A 71 1.19 2.93 -12.14
N ARG A 72 0.64 2.70 -13.34
CA ARG A 72 -0.64 2.02 -13.54
C ARG A 72 -0.47 0.84 -14.48
N VAL A 73 -1.25 -0.19 -14.21
CA VAL A 73 -1.36 -1.36 -15.08
C VAL A 73 -2.79 -1.41 -15.62
N ARG A 74 -2.94 -1.38 -16.94
CA ARG A 74 -4.23 -1.61 -17.60
C ARG A 74 -4.55 -3.10 -17.56
N VAL A 75 -5.45 -3.50 -16.65
CA VAL A 75 -5.74 -4.92 -16.39
C VAL A 75 -6.20 -5.66 -17.63
N ASN A 76 -7.03 -5.01 -18.48
CA ASN A 76 -7.55 -5.62 -19.71
C ASN A 76 -6.46 -5.92 -20.76
N ASP A 77 -5.35 -5.19 -20.74
CA ASP A 77 -4.23 -5.37 -21.68
C ASP A 77 -3.09 -6.18 -21.04
N PHE A 78 -3.18 -6.47 -19.74
CA PHE A 78 -2.11 -7.14 -19.01
C PHE A 78 -1.98 -8.61 -19.43
N LYS A 79 -0.76 -8.99 -19.80
CA LYS A 79 -0.40 -10.38 -20.11
C LYS A 79 0.74 -10.82 -19.20
N PRO A 80 0.48 -11.77 -18.27
CA PRO A 80 1.53 -12.24 -17.38
C PRO A 80 2.74 -12.79 -18.14
N SER A 81 3.94 -12.35 -17.75
CA SER A 81 5.21 -12.86 -18.23
C SER A 81 5.40 -14.36 -17.87
N ARG A 82 6.40 -15.01 -18.45
CA ARG A 82 6.74 -16.41 -18.10
C ARG A 82 7.05 -16.56 -16.59
N THR A 83 7.74 -15.59 -16.01
CA THR A 83 8.06 -15.59 -14.58
C THR A 83 6.80 -15.43 -13.74
N GLN A 84 5.92 -14.50 -14.08
CA GLN A 84 4.66 -14.29 -13.36
C GLN A 84 3.75 -15.52 -13.43
N LYS A 85 3.62 -16.16 -14.61
CA LYS A 85 2.90 -17.44 -14.75
C LYS A 85 3.49 -18.56 -13.89
N ARG A 86 4.81 -18.57 -13.66
CA ARG A 86 5.48 -19.53 -12.79
C ARG A 86 5.14 -19.24 -11.31
N VAL A 87 5.08 -17.97 -10.92
CA VAL A 87 4.64 -17.55 -9.58
C VAL A 87 3.22 -18.02 -9.32
N GLN A 88 2.28 -17.70 -10.21
CA GLN A 88 0.87 -18.14 -10.09
C GLN A 88 0.74 -19.66 -9.96
N ARG A 89 1.44 -20.43 -10.81
CA ARG A 89 1.42 -21.91 -10.71
C ARG A 89 1.96 -22.44 -9.38
N ARG A 90 3.02 -21.82 -8.85
CA ARG A 90 3.61 -22.18 -7.55
C ARG A 90 2.66 -21.92 -6.39
N ASN A 91 1.82 -20.91 -6.54
CA ASN A 91 0.90 -20.43 -5.52
C ASN A 91 -0.56 -20.87 -5.74
N ALA A 92 -0.84 -21.73 -6.73
CA ALA A 92 -2.19 -22.20 -7.05
C ALA A 92 -2.93 -22.91 -5.89
N GLY A 93 -2.19 -23.39 -4.88
CA GLY A 93 -2.76 -24.00 -3.67
C GLY A 93 -2.98 -23.03 -2.50
N LEU A 94 -2.75 -21.72 -2.68
CA LEU A 94 -3.05 -20.76 -1.64
C LEU A 94 -4.56 -20.48 -1.58
N ARG A 95 -5.07 -20.41 -0.36
CA ARG A 95 -6.46 -20.02 -0.09
C ARG A 95 -6.53 -18.51 0.13
N LEU A 96 -7.38 -17.83 -0.63
CA LEU A 96 -7.63 -16.40 -0.53
C LEU A 96 -8.84 -16.12 0.36
N GLU A 97 -8.67 -15.24 1.34
CA GLU A 97 -9.75 -14.68 2.15
C GLU A 97 -9.81 -13.15 2.03
N ARG A 98 -11.01 -12.61 2.24
CA ARG A 98 -11.29 -11.15 2.21
C ARG A 98 -11.94 -10.74 3.53
N PRO A 99 -11.17 -10.54 4.60
CA PRO A 99 -11.72 -10.12 5.88
C PRO A 99 -12.17 -8.66 5.83
N ALA A 100 -13.05 -8.29 6.75
CA ALA A 100 -13.46 -6.89 6.92
C ALA A 100 -12.37 -6.01 7.55
N SER A 101 -11.40 -6.64 8.24
CA SER A 101 -10.28 -5.97 8.91
C SER A 101 -9.07 -6.90 8.98
N ILE A 102 -7.90 -6.30 9.15
CA ILE A 102 -6.64 -7.01 9.44
C ILE A 102 -6.02 -6.54 10.77
N LEU A 103 -6.78 -5.78 11.59
CA LEU A 103 -6.30 -5.24 12.86
C LEU A 103 -6.45 -6.28 14.00
N ASP A 104 -5.97 -7.50 13.76
CA ASP A 104 -5.93 -8.62 14.72
C ASP A 104 -4.51 -9.14 14.92
N ASP A 105 -4.34 -10.04 15.88
CA ASP A 105 -3.03 -10.55 16.29
C ASP A 105 -2.36 -11.40 15.21
N GLU A 106 -3.12 -12.17 14.43
CA GLU A 106 -2.55 -13.02 13.38
C GLU A 106 -1.86 -12.17 12.30
N ALA A 107 -2.56 -11.16 11.79
CA ALA A 107 -2.01 -10.28 10.77
C ALA A 107 -0.88 -9.39 11.34
N TYR A 108 -1.03 -8.86 12.57
CA TYR A 108 0.02 -8.08 13.21
C TYR A 108 1.30 -8.90 13.46
N ASN A 109 1.20 -10.15 13.90
CA ASN A 109 2.36 -11.00 14.11
C ASN A 109 3.12 -11.27 12.80
N LEU A 110 2.39 -11.47 11.69
CA LEU A 110 3.00 -11.61 10.38
C LEU A 110 3.68 -10.30 9.93
N TYR A 111 3.03 -9.14 10.13
CA TYR A 111 3.60 -7.83 9.86
C TYR A 111 4.88 -7.60 10.65
N ARG A 112 4.85 -7.83 11.97
CA ARG A 112 6.02 -7.70 12.84
C ARG A 112 7.18 -8.54 12.33
N TYR A 113 6.95 -9.82 12.06
CA TYR A 113 7.97 -10.73 11.56
C TYR A 113 8.55 -10.27 10.20
N TYR A 114 7.70 -9.75 9.33
CA TYR A 114 8.11 -9.19 8.05
C TYR A 114 9.02 -7.96 8.21
N ILE A 115 8.65 -7.01 9.06
CA ILE A 115 9.45 -5.80 9.31
C ILE A 115 10.79 -6.15 9.96
N GLU A 116 10.78 -6.95 11.03
CA GLU A 116 11.99 -7.38 11.74
C GLU A 116 12.98 -8.11 10.82
N SER A 117 12.48 -8.95 9.91
CA SER A 117 13.31 -9.77 9.04
C SER A 117 13.83 -9.06 7.80
N ARG A 118 13.13 -8.04 7.30
CA ARG A 118 13.40 -7.46 5.97
C ARG A 118 13.62 -5.95 5.95
N HIS A 119 13.21 -5.25 6.99
CA HIS A 119 13.19 -3.79 7.03
C HIS A 119 13.67 -3.24 8.37
N ALA A 120 14.63 -3.93 9.00
CA ALA A 120 15.21 -3.51 10.27
C ALA A 120 16.00 -2.18 10.18
N ASP A 121 16.30 -1.71 8.98
CA ASP A 121 16.96 -0.43 8.66
C ASP A 121 15.99 0.66 8.17
N GLY A 122 14.69 0.36 8.12
CA GLY A 122 13.66 1.26 7.59
C GLY A 122 12.90 2.03 8.68
N ASP A 123 12.14 3.05 8.25
CA ASP A 123 11.36 3.95 9.12
C ASP A 123 10.21 3.23 9.88
N MET A 124 9.89 1.98 9.52
CA MET A 124 8.84 1.18 10.16
C MET A 124 9.39 0.26 11.26
N TYR A 125 10.68 0.30 11.51
CA TYR A 125 11.33 -0.46 12.59
C TYR A 125 11.64 0.44 13.79
N PRO A 126 11.40 0.00 15.04
CA PRO A 126 10.74 -1.26 15.42
C PRO A 126 9.23 -1.28 15.07
N PRO A 127 8.66 -2.45 14.74
CA PRO A 127 7.24 -2.54 14.40
C PRO A 127 6.37 -2.37 15.65
N GLU A 128 5.69 -1.25 15.76
CA GLU A 128 4.76 -0.95 16.84
C GLU A 128 3.32 -1.17 16.40
N ARG A 129 2.47 -1.68 17.32
CA ARG A 129 1.09 -2.01 17.01
C ARG A 129 0.26 -0.79 16.66
N GLU A 130 0.42 0.29 17.41
CA GLU A 130 -0.28 1.55 17.12
C GLU A 130 0.07 2.09 15.73
N GLN A 131 1.34 2.02 15.34
CA GLN A 131 1.78 2.43 14.02
C GLN A 131 1.19 1.54 12.92
N TYR A 132 1.17 0.23 13.12
CA TYR A 132 0.54 -0.72 12.21
C TYR A 132 -0.94 -0.42 12.00
N GLU A 133 -1.69 -0.24 13.10
CA GLU A 133 -3.12 0.06 13.07
C GLU A 133 -3.39 1.42 12.43
N ALA A 134 -2.64 2.46 12.77
CA ALA A 134 -2.76 3.79 12.17
C ALA A 134 -2.45 3.79 10.67
N PHE A 135 -1.48 2.98 10.22
CA PHE A 135 -1.06 2.90 8.83
C PHE A 135 -2.05 2.15 7.95
N LEU A 136 -2.59 1.02 8.43
CA LEU A 136 -3.36 0.07 7.62
C LEU A 136 -4.88 0.12 7.85
N ASN A 137 -5.36 1.02 8.73
CA ASN A 137 -6.79 1.20 8.93
C ASN A 137 -7.50 1.64 7.64
N ASP A 138 -8.82 1.52 7.61
CA ASP A 138 -9.67 1.97 6.51
C ASP A 138 -10.20 3.40 6.75
N GLY A 139 -9.29 4.36 6.87
CA GLY A 139 -9.65 5.74 7.19
C GLY A 139 -10.52 6.45 6.14
N LEU A 140 -10.56 5.94 4.91
CA LEU A 140 -11.38 6.50 3.82
C LEU A 140 -12.61 5.65 3.47
N GLY A 141 -12.83 4.50 4.10
CA GLY A 141 -13.93 3.59 3.79
C GLY A 141 -13.82 2.90 2.44
N CYS A 142 -12.61 2.72 1.92
CA CYS A 142 -12.37 2.11 0.60
C CYS A 142 -11.34 0.96 0.62
N ALA A 143 -10.79 0.62 1.77
CA ALA A 143 -9.81 -0.45 1.89
C ALA A 143 -10.44 -1.82 1.65
N ASN A 144 -9.77 -2.62 0.85
CA ASN A 144 -10.01 -4.05 0.74
C ASN A 144 -8.80 -4.79 1.31
N TYR A 145 -9.07 -5.78 2.12
CA TYR A 145 -8.05 -6.62 2.75
C TYR A 145 -8.07 -8.01 2.14
N TYR A 146 -6.89 -8.55 1.90
CA TYR A 146 -6.71 -9.87 1.32
C TYR A 146 -5.72 -10.66 2.17
N ARG A 147 -6.08 -11.88 2.55
CA ARG A 147 -5.22 -12.82 3.25
C ARG A 147 -4.96 -14.04 2.38
N LEU A 148 -3.72 -14.46 2.32
CA LEU A 148 -3.33 -15.70 1.66
C LEU A 148 -2.88 -16.71 2.69
N TYR A 149 -3.46 -17.88 2.63
CA TYR A 149 -3.16 -19.01 3.52
C TYR A 149 -2.52 -20.16 2.75
N LEU A 150 -1.48 -20.74 3.34
CA LEU A 150 -0.91 -22.03 2.94
C LEU A 150 -1.34 -23.08 3.97
N GLY A 151 -2.34 -23.90 3.63
CA GLY A 151 -3.08 -24.66 4.65
C GLY A 151 -3.78 -23.70 5.61
N ASP A 152 -3.48 -23.83 6.90
CA ASP A 152 -4.03 -22.96 7.96
C ASP A 152 -3.09 -21.81 8.37
N ARG A 153 -1.92 -21.72 7.76
CA ARG A 153 -0.93 -20.68 8.06
C ARG A 153 -1.15 -19.46 7.19
N LEU A 154 -1.34 -18.29 7.80
CA LEU A 154 -1.32 -16.99 7.12
C LEU A 154 0.09 -16.72 6.58
N VAL A 155 0.21 -16.52 5.27
CA VAL A 155 1.52 -16.31 4.61
C VAL A 155 1.65 -14.98 3.90
N ALA A 156 0.55 -14.29 3.62
CA ALA A 156 0.61 -12.91 3.12
C ALA A 156 -0.68 -12.15 3.44
N VAL A 157 -0.53 -10.85 3.60
CA VAL A 157 -1.63 -9.88 3.71
C VAL A 157 -1.38 -8.76 2.71
N THR A 158 -2.44 -8.35 2.01
CA THR A 158 -2.40 -7.22 1.08
C THR A 158 -3.54 -6.27 1.38
N VAL A 159 -3.22 -4.99 1.37
CA VAL A 159 -4.18 -3.88 1.47
C VAL A 159 -4.23 -3.18 0.13
N ALA A 160 -5.42 -3.06 -0.43
CA ALA A 160 -5.66 -2.32 -1.66
C ALA A 160 -6.93 -1.47 -1.52
N ASP A 161 -6.87 -0.22 -1.94
CA ASP A 161 -8.03 0.64 -1.95
C ASP A 161 -8.84 0.46 -3.22
N LYS A 162 -10.17 0.38 -3.06
CA LYS A 162 -11.10 0.35 -4.18
C LYS A 162 -11.25 1.75 -4.75
N MET A 163 -10.93 1.89 -6.03
CA MET A 163 -11.15 3.08 -6.84
C MET A 163 -12.39 2.91 -7.72
N LEU A 164 -12.85 3.98 -8.37
CA LEU A 164 -13.96 3.89 -9.32
C LEU A 164 -13.64 3.01 -10.53
N ASP A 165 -12.39 2.98 -10.93
CA ASP A 165 -11.91 2.32 -12.16
C ASP A 165 -10.86 1.22 -11.90
N GLY A 166 -10.61 0.83 -10.65
CA GLY A 166 -9.62 -0.18 -10.35
C GLY A 166 -9.27 -0.32 -8.87
N LEU A 167 -8.08 -0.83 -8.61
CA LEU A 167 -7.51 -0.99 -7.27
C LEU A 167 -6.19 -0.24 -7.16
N ALA A 168 -5.95 0.42 -6.04
CA ALA A 168 -4.65 0.96 -5.70
C ALA A 168 -3.98 0.08 -4.64
N ALA A 169 -2.83 -0.50 -4.95
CA ALA A 169 -2.04 -1.26 -4.00
C ALA A 169 -1.45 -0.30 -2.95
N ILE A 170 -1.78 -0.53 -1.69
CA ILE A 170 -1.32 0.27 -0.54
C ILE A 170 -0.11 -0.38 0.10
N TYR A 171 -0.27 -1.60 0.58
CA TYR A 171 0.82 -2.32 1.23
C TYR A 171 0.63 -3.83 1.13
N THR A 172 1.76 -4.55 1.09
CA THR A 172 1.77 -6.02 1.16
C THR A 172 2.90 -6.47 2.06
N PHE A 173 2.60 -7.31 3.02
CA PHE A 173 3.59 -7.99 3.85
C PHE A 173 3.35 -9.50 3.83
N PHE A 174 4.41 -10.26 3.98
CA PHE A 174 4.36 -11.70 3.79
C PHE A 174 5.43 -12.42 4.63
N ASP A 175 5.25 -13.72 4.79
CA ASP A 175 6.16 -14.61 5.49
C ASP A 175 7.53 -14.65 4.79
N PRO A 176 8.60 -14.12 5.42
CA PRO A 176 9.93 -14.10 4.85
C PRO A 176 10.50 -15.50 4.57
N ASP A 177 10.09 -16.52 5.32
CA ASP A 177 10.52 -17.91 5.13
C ASP A 177 9.96 -18.53 3.84
N GLN A 178 8.91 -17.91 3.28
CA GLN A 178 8.32 -18.30 2.00
C GLN A 178 8.85 -17.48 0.81
N SER A 179 10.06 -16.93 0.91
CA SER A 179 10.67 -16.06 -0.11
C SER A 179 10.68 -16.70 -1.52
N HIS A 180 10.87 -18.02 -1.60
CA HIS A 180 10.84 -18.79 -2.86
C HIS A 180 9.49 -18.71 -3.59
N ARG A 181 8.39 -18.38 -2.89
CA ARG A 181 7.04 -18.26 -3.46
C ARG A 181 6.78 -16.92 -4.15
N SER A 182 7.60 -15.89 -3.89
CA SER A 182 7.39 -14.53 -4.43
C SER A 182 5.99 -14.00 -4.11
N LEU A 183 5.58 -14.09 -2.85
CA LEU A 183 4.21 -13.79 -2.40
C LEU A 183 3.80 -12.34 -2.67
N GLY A 184 4.73 -11.37 -2.60
CA GLY A 184 4.43 -9.99 -2.99
C GLY A 184 4.07 -9.84 -4.47
N THR A 185 4.70 -10.63 -5.37
CA THR A 185 4.32 -10.68 -6.79
C THR A 185 2.96 -11.35 -6.97
N GLU A 186 2.70 -12.46 -6.27
CA GLU A 186 1.41 -13.14 -6.31
C GLU A 186 0.27 -12.21 -5.89
N ALA A 187 0.46 -11.46 -4.81
CA ALA A 187 -0.53 -10.51 -4.31
C ALA A 187 -0.96 -9.42 -5.32
N ILE A 188 -0.06 -9.05 -6.24
CA ILE A 188 -0.38 -8.09 -7.31
C ILE A 188 -1.04 -8.78 -8.52
N LEU A 189 -0.88 -10.10 -8.66
CA LEU A 189 -1.41 -10.87 -9.78
C LEU A 189 -2.81 -11.45 -9.51
N LEU A 190 -3.29 -11.36 -8.26
CA LEU A 190 -4.63 -11.78 -7.84
C LEU A 190 -5.70 -10.81 -8.33
#